data_b16db79fe993fb3669175addc4dcbcb0
#
_entry.id   b16db79fe993fb3669175addc4dcbcb0
#
_cell.length_a   1.000
_cell.length_b   1.000
_cell.length_c   1.000
_cell.angle_alpha   90.00
_cell.angle_beta   90.00
_cell.angle_gamma   90.00
#
_symmetry.space_group_name_H-M   'P 1'
#
loop_
_entity.id
_entity.type
_entity.pdbx_description
1 polymer ?
#
loop_
_entity_poly.entity_id
_entity_poly.type
_entity_poly.pdbx_seq_one_letter_code
_entity_poly.pdbx_strand_id
1 'polypeptide(L)'
;EDMTVRPYVPKSPVQPPAFPIYRESPQQVYIPRFYGAETYGVPEAITLPRGDDIAVTFAGDLRDYQNGIVATYLQHAQTPQGGGGLLEIPCGRGKTVIALKIIASLKKKTLVIVHKGFLMSQWEERIAQFLPTAKVGKIQGQTVDIEGKDIVLGMLQSLSMKEYPVSMWSSFGLTIVDECHHISSEVFCRSLQRIVTFYCLGLSATMERKDGLTRVFKMFLGPIVYSEQRENDDPVVVKGLQFVIDDDEFNEIVYDYRGNPAYSTMITKLCSYNRRSEFIVHVLEQELKKNPAQQIMILAHNKNLLTYLHDAIAHRQLASVGYYVGGMKEAELKRSEECKIIVATYAMAAEALDIKTLTTLVLATPKTDIVQAVGRILRVKHEHPLVIDIIDSHDVFIKQWYKRRKYYASSNYKIMQSTSLKYDKDEYRVFDYKKTTSAKATAEDDEDSDSSEAEDTKGPAAKKPKFTQCMLKLKLN
;
A
#
# COMPACT_ATOMS: atom_id res chain seq x y z
N GLU A 1 -19.43 -11.00 18.67
CA GLU A 1 -18.20 -10.19 18.89
C GLU A 1 -17.24 -10.28 17.69
N ASP A 2 -17.04 -11.43 17.07
CA ASP A 2 -16.07 -11.65 15.98
C ASP A 2 -16.34 -10.84 14.72
N MET A 3 -17.60 -10.51 14.47
CA MET A 3 -18.02 -9.73 13.31
C MET A 3 -18.18 -8.23 13.61
N THR A 4 -17.71 -7.75 14.73
CA THR A 4 -17.60 -6.33 15.03
C THR A 4 -16.14 -5.90 14.90
N VAL A 5 -15.88 -5.09 13.90
CA VAL A 5 -14.55 -4.57 13.60
C VAL A 5 -14.23 -3.41 14.53
N ARG A 6 -13.09 -3.48 15.20
CA ARG A 6 -12.56 -2.41 16.04
C ARG A 6 -11.22 -1.96 15.45
N PRO A 7 -11.25 -0.94 14.57
CA PRO A 7 -10.02 -0.45 13.97
C PRO A 7 -9.11 0.13 15.05
N TYR A 8 -7.84 -0.23 15.00
CA TYR A 8 -6.84 0.31 15.91
C TYR A 8 -5.88 1.24 15.16
N VAL A 9 -5.85 2.51 15.55
CA VAL A 9 -4.89 3.48 15.02
C VAL A 9 -3.81 3.71 16.08
N PRO A 10 -2.59 3.20 15.88
CA PRO A 10 -1.50 3.36 16.83
C PRO A 10 -1.24 4.83 17.14
N LYS A 11 -1.10 5.17 18.43
CA LYS A 11 -0.84 6.52 18.94
C LYS A 11 -1.94 7.57 18.68
N SER A 12 -3.11 7.18 18.19
CA SER A 12 -4.26 8.09 18.13
C SER A 12 -4.97 8.15 19.48
N PRO A 13 -5.22 9.35 20.01
CA PRO A 13 -5.95 9.51 21.28
C PRO A 13 -7.44 9.18 21.17
N VAL A 14 -7.95 9.22 19.94
CA VAL A 14 -9.33 8.85 19.62
C VAL A 14 -9.28 7.69 18.64
N GLN A 15 -9.76 6.53 19.09
CA GLN A 15 -9.86 5.36 18.21
C GLN A 15 -11.10 5.51 17.32
N PRO A 16 -11.05 5.03 16.06
CA PRO A 16 -12.22 4.99 15.21
C PRO A 16 -13.34 4.16 15.85
N PRO A 17 -14.62 4.49 15.60
CA PRO A 17 -15.73 3.73 16.14
C PRO A 17 -15.70 2.29 15.62
N ALA A 18 -16.13 1.36 16.47
CA ALA A 18 -16.36 -0.02 16.04
C ALA A 18 -17.56 -0.09 15.10
N PHE A 19 -17.51 -0.98 14.10
CA PHE A 19 -18.61 -1.17 13.16
C PHE A 19 -18.87 -2.65 12.88
N PRO A 20 -20.15 -3.05 12.64
CA PRO A 20 -20.48 -4.42 12.30
C PRO A 20 -20.17 -4.72 10.82
N ILE A 21 -19.72 -5.95 10.55
CA ILE A 21 -19.56 -6.49 9.20
C ILE A 21 -20.64 -7.53 8.88
N TYR A 22 -21.71 -7.51 9.62
CA TYR A 22 -22.92 -8.31 9.41
C TYR A 22 -24.15 -7.39 9.26
N ARG A 23 -25.25 -7.95 8.79
CA ARG A 23 -26.55 -7.26 8.71
C ARG A 23 -27.59 -8.14 9.37
N GLU A 24 -28.59 -7.51 9.98
CA GLU A 24 -29.68 -8.18 10.65
C GLU A 24 -31.03 -7.78 10.02
N SER A 25 -31.91 -8.73 9.94
CA SER A 25 -33.35 -8.53 9.74
C SER A 25 -34.07 -9.20 10.92
N PRO A 26 -35.37 -8.96 11.11
CA PRO A 26 -36.11 -9.60 12.22
C PRO A 26 -36.04 -11.13 12.27
N GLN A 27 -35.68 -11.77 11.16
CA GLN A 27 -35.71 -13.22 11.01
C GLN A 27 -34.36 -13.83 10.63
N GLN A 28 -33.36 -13.04 10.21
CA GLN A 28 -32.10 -13.53 9.65
C GLN A 28 -30.92 -12.64 9.97
N VAL A 29 -29.77 -13.25 10.11
CA VAL A 29 -28.47 -12.57 10.19
C VAL A 29 -27.68 -12.89 8.93
N TYR A 30 -27.23 -11.84 8.24
CA TYR A 30 -26.40 -11.94 7.04
C TYR A 30 -24.94 -11.72 7.41
N ILE A 31 -24.12 -12.72 7.17
CA ILE A 31 -22.70 -12.74 7.55
C ILE A 31 -21.81 -12.86 6.31
N PRO A 32 -20.53 -12.43 6.38
CA PRO A 32 -19.59 -12.64 5.30
C PRO A 32 -19.49 -14.13 4.93
N ARG A 33 -19.50 -14.43 3.63
CA ARG A 33 -19.62 -15.80 3.10
C ARG A 33 -18.56 -16.75 3.62
N PHE A 34 -17.30 -16.33 3.58
CA PHE A 34 -16.19 -17.22 3.94
C PHE A 34 -16.04 -17.37 5.46
N TYR A 35 -16.40 -16.34 6.23
CA TYR A 35 -16.55 -16.49 7.68
C TYR A 35 -17.64 -17.51 8.03
N GLY A 36 -18.79 -17.44 7.34
CA GLY A 36 -19.86 -18.40 7.54
C GLY A 36 -19.43 -19.83 7.23
N ALA A 37 -18.73 -20.05 6.11
CA ALA A 37 -18.25 -21.36 5.72
C ALA A 37 -17.17 -21.91 6.67
N GLU A 38 -16.29 -21.05 7.18
CA GLU A 38 -15.25 -21.43 8.15
C GLU A 38 -15.84 -21.77 9.53
N THR A 39 -16.82 -20.99 9.98
CA THR A 39 -17.37 -21.12 11.35
C THR A 39 -18.45 -22.17 11.46
N TYR A 40 -19.34 -22.28 10.45
CA TYR A 40 -20.54 -23.12 10.49
C TYR A 40 -20.50 -24.28 9.49
N GLY A 41 -19.44 -24.39 8.69
CA GLY A 41 -19.31 -25.39 7.64
C GLY A 41 -19.93 -24.97 6.30
N VAL A 42 -19.85 -25.89 5.33
CA VAL A 42 -20.37 -25.66 3.98
C VAL A 42 -21.91 -25.66 4.02
N PRO A 43 -22.58 -24.63 3.41
CA PRO A 43 -24.03 -24.58 3.39
C PRO A 43 -24.64 -25.72 2.58
N GLU A 44 -25.80 -26.23 3.00
CA GLU A 44 -26.53 -27.29 2.30
C GLU A 44 -26.92 -26.90 0.87
N ALA A 45 -27.24 -25.62 0.64
CA ALA A 45 -27.60 -25.09 -0.66
C ALA A 45 -26.93 -23.75 -0.93
N ILE A 46 -26.51 -23.57 -2.16
CA ILE A 46 -25.94 -22.31 -2.66
C ILE A 46 -26.85 -21.74 -3.73
N THR A 47 -27.49 -20.62 -3.42
CA THR A 47 -28.42 -19.92 -4.32
C THR A 47 -27.76 -18.78 -5.09
N LEU A 48 -26.43 -18.62 -4.97
CA LEU A 48 -25.69 -17.57 -5.67
C LEU A 48 -25.75 -17.79 -7.19
N PRO A 49 -26.12 -16.74 -7.96
CA PRO A 49 -26.06 -16.79 -9.41
C PRO A 49 -24.64 -17.12 -9.90
N ARG A 50 -24.54 -17.99 -10.91
CA ARG A 50 -23.25 -18.32 -11.53
C ARG A 50 -22.69 -17.19 -12.42
N GLY A 51 -23.50 -16.14 -12.67
CA GLY A 51 -23.20 -15.05 -13.57
C GLY A 51 -23.24 -15.46 -15.04
N ASP A 52 -23.23 -14.46 -15.91
CA ASP A 52 -23.25 -14.65 -17.35
C ASP A 52 -21.91 -15.20 -17.86
N ASP A 53 -21.96 -16.04 -18.90
CA ASP A 53 -20.78 -16.49 -19.60
C ASP A 53 -20.27 -15.42 -20.57
N ILE A 54 -18.95 -15.30 -20.71
CA ILE A 54 -18.30 -14.38 -21.64
C ILE A 54 -17.38 -15.13 -22.59
N ALA A 55 -17.25 -14.61 -23.81
CA ALA A 55 -16.39 -15.18 -24.85
C ALA A 55 -15.13 -14.35 -25.03
N VAL A 56 -14.23 -14.42 -24.06
CA VAL A 56 -12.94 -13.72 -24.11
C VAL A 56 -11.78 -14.72 -24.24
N THR A 57 -10.79 -14.36 -25.02
CA THR A 57 -9.57 -15.17 -25.22
C THR A 57 -8.37 -14.39 -24.75
N PHE A 58 -7.52 -15.02 -23.95
CA PHE A 58 -6.29 -14.41 -23.47
C PHE A 58 -5.24 -14.37 -24.59
N ALA A 59 -4.74 -13.18 -24.90
CA ALA A 59 -3.69 -12.95 -25.88
C ALA A 59 -2.33 -12.81 -25.18
N GLY A 60 -1.35 -13.57 -25.64
CA GLY A 60 0.01 -13.60 -25.09
C GLY A 60 0.29 -14.80 -24.19
N ASP A 61 1.52 -14.86 -23.70
CA ASP A 61 2.01 -15.94 -22.87
C ASP A 61 2.27 -15.49 -21.43
N LEU A 62 1.95 -16.34 -20.48
CA LEU A 62 2.33 -16.16 -19.09
C LEU A 62 3.76 -16.68 -18.87
N ARG A 63 4.45 -16.07 -17.93
CA ARG A 63 5.71 -16.63 -17.40
C ARG A 63 5.41 -17.91 -16.63
N ASP A 64 6.36 -18.83 -16.55
CA ASP A 64 6.16 -20.15 -15.93
C ASP A 64 5.58 -20.07 -14.53
N TYR A 65 6.13 -19.20 -13.67
CA TYR A 65 5.63 -19.00 -12.32
C TYR A 65 4.17 -18.46 -12.28
N GLN A 66 3.77 -17.64 -13.26
CA GLN A 66 2.40 -17.13 -13.36
C GLN A 66 1.40 -18.23 -13.70
N ASN A 67 1.80 -19.18 -14.54
CA ASN A 67 0.98 -20.36 -14.84
C ASN A 67 0.68 -21.16 -13.58
N GLY A 68 1.67 -21.37 -12.72
CA GLY A 68 1.50 -22.05 -11.42
C GLY A 68 0.51 -21.34 -10.52
N ILE A 69 0.60 -20.01 -10.43
CA ILE A 69 -0.30 -19.19 -9.59
C ILE A 69 -1.75 -19.30 -10.11
N VAL A 70 -1.94 -19.16 -11.42
CA VAL A 70 -3.27 -19.29 -12.05
C VAL A 70 -3.85 -20.66 -11.78
N ALA A 71 -3.08 -21.74 -11.99
CA ALA A 71 -3.53 -23.11 -11.76
C ALA A 71 -3.94 -23.34 -10.29
N THR A 72 -3.13 -22.86 -9.35
CA THR A 72 -3.43 -22.96 -7.90
C THR A 72 -4.74 -22.27 -7.55
N TYR A 73 -4.95 -21.04 -8.04
CA TYR A 73 -6.21 -20.34 -7.79
C TYR A 73 -7.41 -21.05 -8.42
N LEU A 74 -7.31 -21.48 -9.70
CA LEU A 74 -8.40 -22.14 -10.39
C LEU A 74 -8.79 -23.47 -9.72
N GLN A 75 -7.82 -24.27 -9.30
CA GLN A 75 -8.06 -25.50 -8.55
C GLN A 75 -8.82 -25.24 -7.25
N HIS A 76 -8.46 -24.18 -6.52
CA HIS A 76 -9.15 -23.79 -5.30
C HIS A 76 -10.55 -23.23 -5.57
N ALA A 77 -10.72 -22.39 -6.59
CA ALA A 77 -11.96 -21.70 -6.87
C ALA A 77 -13.05 -22.57 -7.52
N GLN A 78 -12.66 -23.56 -8.36
CA GLN A 78 -13.58 -24.39 -9.13
C GLN A 78 -14.20 -25.54 -8.32
N THR A 79 -14.56 -25.26 -7.06
CA THR A 79 -15.33 -26.20 -6.26
C THR A 79 -16.83 -26.08 -6.57
N PRO A 80 -17.65 -27.11 -6.31
CA PRO A 80 -19.11 -27.04 -6.51
C PRO A 80 -19.77 -25.89 -5.74
N GLN A 81 -19.22 -25.54 -4.61
CA GLN A 81 -19.68 -24.43 -3.75
C GLN A 81 -19.24 -23.05 -4.26
N GLY A 82 -18.44 -22.99 -5.31
CA GLY A 82 -17.76 -21.80 -5.76
C GLY A 82 -16.66 -21.39 -4.80
N GLY A 83 -15.76 -20.51 -5.22
CA GLY A 83 -14.61 -20.20 -4.41
C GLY A 83 -14.22 -18.75 -4.41
N GLY A 84 -13.62 -18.36 -3.31
CA GLY A 84 -12.91 -17.11 -3.17
C GLY A 84 -11.51 -17.38 -2.67
N GLY A 85 -10.59 -16.51 -3.02
CA GLY A 85 -9.20 -16.65 -2.59
C GLY A 85 -8.41 -15.38 -2.77
N LEU A 86 -7.35 -15.29 -2.00
CA LEU A 86 -6.44 -14.17 -1.99
C LEU A 86 -5.10 -14.60 -2.59
N LEU A 87 -4.57 -13.77 -3.46
CA LEU A 87 -3.24 -13.92 -4.02
C LEU A 87 -2.33 -12.82 -3.47
N GLU A 88 -1.40 -13.21 -2.62
CA GLU A 88 -0.35 -12.34 -2.11
C GLU A 88 0.87 -12.44 -3.02
N ILE A 89 1.01 -11.44 -3.89
CA ILE A 89 2.02 -11.45 -4.94
C ILE A 89 2.76 -10.11 -4.89
N PRO A 90 4.09 -10.10 -4.78
CA PRO A 90 4.89 -8.89 -4.75
C PRO A 90 4.64 -7.95 -5.93
N CYS A 91 4.94 -6.66 -5.75
CA CYS A 91 4.90 -5.70 -6.84
C CYS A 91 5.80 -6.13 -8.01
N GLY A 92 5.36 -5.87 -9.25
CA GLY A 92 6.14 -6.21 -10.46
C GLY A 92 6.01 -7.66 -10.96
N ARG A 93 5.37 -8.55 -10.22
CA ARG A 93 5.16 -9.95 -10.60
C ARG A 93 3.96 -10.18 -11.53
N GLY A 94 3.26 -9.11 -11.95
CA GLY A 94 2.18 -9.16 -12.93
C GLY A 94 0.82 -9.60 -12.38
N LYS A 95 0.43 -9.16 -11.18
CA LYS A 95 -0.88 -9.44 -10.57
C LYS A 95 -2.05 -9.27 -11.53
N THR A 96 -2.09 -8.15 -12.25
CA THR A 96 -3.16 -7.83 -13.21
C THR A 96 -3.20 -8.84 -14.35
N VAL A 97 -2.06 -9.25 -14.90
CA VAL A 97 -1.97 -10.23 -16.00
C VAL A 97 -2.46 -11.60 -15.54
N ILE A 98 -2.08 -12.03 -14.34
CA ILE A 98 -2.56 -13.26 -13.68
C ILE A 98 -4.08 -13.22 -13.56
N ALA A 99 -4.63 -12.11 -13.07
CA ALA A 99 -6.08 -11.93 -12.93
C ALA A 99 -6.81 -11.97 -14.28
N LEU A 100 -6.27 -11.36 -15.33
CA LEU A 100 -6.83 -11.42 -16.69
C LEU A 100 -6.84 -12.84 -17.25
N LYS A 101 -5.81 -13.64 -16.97
CA LYS A 101 -5.79 -15.05 -17.31
C LYS A 101 -6.85 -15.85 -16.57
N ILE A 102 -7.07 -15.55 -15.28
CA ILE A 102 -8.14 -16.15 -14.46
C ILE A 102 -9.52 -15.82 -15.06
N ILE A 103 -9.76 -14.55 -15.45
CA ILE A 103 -11.02 -14.14 -16.12
C ILE A 103 -11.24 -14.99 -17.38
N ALA A 104 -10.23 -15.07 -18.24
CA ALA A 104 -10.32 -15.84 -19.49
C ALA A 104 -10.52 -17.35 -19.26
N SER A 105 -10.02 -17.88 -18.13
CA SER A 105 -10.17 -19.29 -17.77
C SER A 105 -11.54 -19.61 -17.17
N LEU A 106 -12.06 -18.75 -16.32
CA LEU A 106 -13.40 -18.91 -15.71
C LEU A 106 -14.53 -18.56 -16.68
N LYS A 107 -14.25 -17.70 -17.67
CA LYS A 107 -15.22 -17.25 -18.69
C LYS A 107 -16.51 -16.69 -18.08
N LYS A 108 -16.40 -15.92 -17.01
CA LYS A 108 -17.53 -15.31 -16.32
C LYS A 108 -17.48 -13.80 -16.41
N LYS A 109 -18.64 -13.15 -16.62
CA LYS A 109 -18.75 -11.70 -16.52
C LYS A 109 -18.18 -11.23 -15.20
N THR A 110 -17.24 -10.28 -15.28
CA THR A 110 -16.36 -9.92 -14.17
C THR A 110 -16.54 -8.48 -13.75
N LEU A 111 -16.66 -8.25 -12.44
CA LEU A 111 -16.54 -6.95 -11.81
C LEU A 111 -15.11 -6.83 -11.22
N VAL A 112 -14.36 -5.82 -11.65
CA VAL A 112 -13.06 -5.49 -11.07
C VAL A 112 -13.21 -4.23 -10.22
N ILE A 113 -12.97 -4.34 -8.93
CA ILE A 113 -13.07 -3.24 -7.97
C ILE A 113 -11.72 -2.61 -7.76
N VAL A 114 -11.61 -1.31 -8.02
CA VAL A 114 -10.42 -0.50 -7.82
C VAL A 114 -10.74 0.71 -6.95
N HIS A 115 -9.77 1.18 -6.17
CA HIS A 115 -9.99 2.29 -5.22
C HIS A 115 -9.51 3.66 -5.74
N LYS A 116 -8.88 3.70 -6.93
CA LYS A 116 -8.38 4.95 -7.56
C LYS A 116 -8.55 4.94 -9.07
N GLY A 117 -8.77 6.13 -9.63
CA GLY A 117 -9.05 6.31 -11.06
C GLY A 117 -7.92 5.84 -11.97
N PHE A 118 -6.66 6.11 -11.63
CA PHE A 118 -5.53 5.65 -12.44
C PHE A 118 -5.38 4.12 -12.49
N LEU A 119 -5.76 3.40 -11.40
CA LEU A 119 -5.81 1.93 -11.46
C LEU A 119 -6.85 1.45 -12.46
N MET A 120 -7.97 2.18 -12.59
CA MET A 120 -8.97 1.90 -13.61
C MET A 120 -8.39 2.02 -15.01
N SER A 121 -7.67 3.09 -15.31
CA SER A 121 -6.98 3.28 -16.60
C SER A 121 -5.92 2.19 -16.85
N GLN A 122 -5.15 1.82 -15.83
CA GLN A 122 -4.19 0.71 -15.96
C GLN A 122 -4.87 -0.64 -16.27
N TRP A 123 -6.02 -0.91 -15.64
CA TRP A 123 -6.80 -2.11 -15.95
C TRP A 123 -7.35 -2.06 -17.38
N GLU A 124 -7.86 -0.91 -17.85
CA GLU A 124 -8.32 -0.72 -19.23
C GLU A 124 -7.20 -1.02 -20.23
N GLU A 125 -6.01 -0.44 -20.03
CA GLU A 125 -4.84 -0.70 -20.88
C GLU A 125 -4.44 -2.17 -20.90
N ARG A 126 -4.41 -2.85 -19.74
CA ARG A 126 -4.05 -4.26 -19.64
C ARG A 126 -5.12 -5.18 -20.24
N ILE A 127 -6.41 -4.84 -20.08
CA ILE A 127 -7.50 -5.57 -20.73
C ILE A 127 -7.37 -5.45 -22.24
N ALA A 128 -7.16 -4.24 -22.78
CA ALA A 128 -6.96 -4.04 -24.21
C ALA A 128 -5.76 -4.82 -24.77
N GLN A 129 -4.69 -4.97 -23.98
CA GLN A 129 -3.50 -5.73 -24.35
C GLN A 129 -3.71 -7.26 -24.33
N PHE A 130 -4.31 -7.80 -23.25
CA PHE A 130 -4.36 -9.24 -23.01
C PHE A 130 -5.72 -9.89 -23.25
N LEU A 131 -6.80 -9.10 -23.29
CA LEU A 131 -8.16 -9.56 -23.64
C LEU A 131 -8.77 -8.61 -24.68
N PRO A 132 -8.17 -8.51 -25.88
CA PRO A 132 -8.53 -7.48 -26.88
C PRO A 132 -9.96 -7.56 -27.38
N THR A 133 -10.63 -8.71 -27.22
CA THR A 133 -12.03 -8.90 -27.62
C THR A 133 -13.02 -8.54 -26.53
N ALA A 134 -12.56 -8.27 -25.29
CA ALA A 134 -13.44 -7.99 -24.16
C ALA A 134 -14.10 -6.61 -24.28
N LYS A 135 -15.40 -6.58 -24.05
CA LYS A 135 -16.18 -5.35 -23.94
C LYS A 135 -16.08 -4.83 -22.52
N VAL A 136 -15.46 -3.67 -22.35
CA VAL A 136 -15.23 -3.07 -21.04
C VAL A 136 -16.29 -2.02 -20.74
N GLY A 137 -16.84 -2.06 -19.54
CA GLY A 137 -17.72 -1.04 -18.99
C GLY A 137 -17.18 -0.48 -17.69
N LYS A 138 -17.88 0.50 -17.10
CA LYS A 138 -17.45 1.10 -15.85
C LYS A 138 -18.60 1.57 -14.95
N ILE A 139 -18.31 1.54 -13.63
CA ILE A 139 -19.15 2.12 -12.59
C ILE A 139 -18.31 3.17 -11.87
N GLN A 140 -18.51 4.45 -12.22
CA GLN A 140 -17.78 5.56 -11.63
C GLN A 140 -18.64 6.84 -11.60
N GLY A 141 -18.79 7.46 -10.42
CA GLY A 141 -19.61 8.66 -10.28
C GLY A 141 -21.04 8.40 -10.75
N GLN A 142 -21.53 9.11 -11.75
CA GLN A 142 -22.86 8.93 -12.33
C GLN A 142 -22.93 7.85 -13.41
N THR A 143 -21.79 7.41 -13.90
CA THR A 143 -21.72 6.42 -14.97
C THR A 143 -21.94 5.01 -14.41
N VAL A 144 -22.89 4.27 -15.00
CA VAL A 144 -23.18 2.86 -14.75
C VAL A 144 -23.32 2.18 -16.10
N ASP A 145 -22.24 1.68 -16.66
CA ASP A 145 -22.16 1.05 -17.97
C ASP A 145 -21.85 -0.45 -17.81
N ILE A 146 -22.89 -1.26 -17.74
CA ILE A 146 -22.82 -2.71 -17.46
C ILE A 146 -23.49 -3.58 -18.52
N GLU A 147 -24.40 -3.00 -19.32
CA GLU A 147 -25.18 -3.73 -20.30
C GLU A 147 -24.29 -4.21 -21.47
N GLY A 148 -24.34 -5.51 -21.78
CA GLY A 148 -23.55 -6.10 -22.87
C GLY A 148 -22.04 -6.03 -22.67
N LYS A 149 -21.55 -5.83 -21.44
CA LYS A 149 -20.14 -5.79 -21.08
C LYS A 149 -19.67 -7.13 -20.51
N ASP A 150 -18.43 -7.49 -20.83
CA ASP A 150 -17.78 -8.70 -20.33
C ASP A 150 -17.06 -8.42 -19.01
N ILE A 151 -16.38 -7.27 -18.93
CA ILE A 151 -15.63 -6.82 -17.76
C ILE A 151 -16.08 -5.42 -17.39
N VAL A 152 -16.41 -5.19 -16.14
CA VAL A 152 -16.82 -3.89 -15.62
C VAL A 152 -15.84 -3.43 -14.56
N LEU A 153 -15.27 -2.24 -14.73
CA LEU A 153 -14.39 -1.62 -13.76
C LEU A 153 -15.19 -0.76 -12.79
N GLY A 154 -15.21 -1.13 -11.52
CA GLY A 154 -15.99 -0.45 -10.48
C GLY A 154 -15.10 0.37 -9.55
N MET A 155 -15.41 1.69 -9.44
CA MET A 155 -14.77 2.54 -8.45
C MET A 155 -15.32 2.23 -7.07
N LEU A 156 -14.47 1.84 -6.14
CA LEU A 156 -14.85 1.42 -4.79
C LEU A 156 -15.70 2.47 -4.05
N GLN A 157 -15.37 3.76 -4.17
CA GLN A 157 -16.14 4.85 -3.58
C GLN A 157 -17.57 4.91 -4.16
N SER A 158 -17.72 4.75 -5.49
CA SER A 158 -19.02 4.75 -6.13
C SER A 158 -19.88 3.57 -5.70
N LEU A 159 -19.27 2.38 -5.60
CA LEU A 159 -19.92 1.15 -5.16
C LEU A 159 -20.36 1.21 -3.68
N SER A 160 -19.61 1.94 -2.85
CA SER A 160 -19.86 2.05 -1.41
C SER A 160 -20.88 3.12 -1.04
N MET A 161 -20.88 4.25 -1.77
CA MET A 161 -21.70 5.42 -1.43
C MET A 161 -23.07 5.43 -2.10
N LYS A 162 -23.27 4.63 -3.14
CA LYS A 162 -24.52 4.55 -3.87
C LYS A 162 -25.26 3.25 -3.60
N GLU A 163 -26.56 3.31 -3.71
CA GLU A 163 -27.40 2.11 -3.69
C GLU A 163 -27.68 1.65 -5.12
N TYR A 164 -27.45 0.37 -5.34
CA TYR A 164 -27.71 -0.29 -6.62
C TYR A 164 -28.71 -1.42 -6.40
N PRO A 165 -29.60 -1.70 -7.36
CA PRO A 165 -30.50 -2.84 -7.27
C PRO A 165 -29.71 -4.16 -7.12
N VAL A 166 -30.14 -5.03 -6.21
CA VAL A 166 -29.48 -6.32 -5.98
C VAL A 166 -29.42 -7.16 -7.26
N SER A 167 -30.47 -7.07 -8.11
CA SER A 167 -30.52 -7.74 -9.40
C SER A 167 -29.39 -7.36 -10.35
N MET A 168 -28.79 -6.16 -10.20
CA MET A 168 -27.67 -5.71 -11.01
C MET A 168 -26.46 -6.64 -10.90
N TRP A 169 -26.26 -7.23 -9.72
CA TRP A 169 -25.10 -8.08 -9.43
C TRP A 169 -25.23 -9.52 -9.91
N SER A 170 -26.46 -9.97 -10.23
CA SER A 170 -26.75 -11.36 -10.63
C SER A 170 -26.07 -11.80 -11.92
N SER A 171 -25.79 -10.85 -12.82
CA SER A 171 -25.05 -11.14 -14.07
C SER A 171 -23.54 -11.36 -13.86
N PHE A 172 -22.98 -10.91 -12.74
CA PHE A 172 -21.56 -11.09 -12.45
C PHE A 172 -21.28 -12.44 -11.78
N GLY A 173 -20.36 -13.23 -12.38
CA GLY A 173 -19.94 -14.51 -11.82
C GLY A 173 -18.60 -14.42 -11.05
N LEU A 174 -17.78 -13.40 -11.33
CA LEU A 174 -16.51 -13.16 -10.67
C LEU A 174 -16.39 -11.71 -10.20
N THR A 175 -15.98 -11.52 -8.96
CA THR A 175 -15.53 -10.22 -8.44
C THR A 175 -14.05 -10.27 -8.15
N ILE A 176 -13.29 -9.33 -8.71
CA ILE A 176 -11.87 -9.13 -8.43
C ILE A 176 -11.71 -7.84 -7.64
N VAL A 177 -10.93 -7.89 -6.59
CA VAL A 177 -10.62 -6.73 -5.78
C VAL A 177 -9.12 -6.48 -5.82
N ASP A 178 -8.73 -5.40 -6.50
CA ASP A 178 -7.33 -5.01 -6.58
C ASP A 178 -6.91 -4.21 -5.36
N GLU A 179 -5.69 -4.48 -4.88
CA GLU A 179 -5.14 -3.94 -3.63
C GLU A 179 -6.13 -4.10 -2.44
N CYS A 180 -6.61 -5.33 -2.26
CA CYS A 180 -7.70 -5.67 -1.33
C CYS A 180 -7.43 -5.28 0.13
N HIS A 181 -6.17 -5.04 0.51
CA HIS A 181 -5.81 -4.54 1.83
C HIS A 181 -6.37 -3.14 2.14
N HIS A 182 -6.83 -2.38 1.13
CA HIS A 182 -7.51 -1.10 1.34
C HIS A 182 -9.00 -1.23 1.75
N ILE A 183 -9.59 -2.42 1.67
CA ILE A 183 -11.04 -2.65 1.82
C ILE A 183 -11.54 -2.65 3.27
N SER A 184 -10.67 -2.76 4.25
CA SER A 184 -11.06 -2.98 5.66
C SER A 184 -11.70 -1.79 6.38
N SER A 185 -12.13 -0.73 5.68
CA SER A 185 -12.94 0.32 6.27
C SER A 185 -14.44 -0.01 6.25
N GLU A 186 -15.21 0.55 7.17
CA GLU A 186 -16.65 0.37 7.25
C GLU A 186 -17.34 0.62 5.90
N VAL A 187 -17.00 1.74 5.24
CA VAL A 187 -17.59 2.15 3.96
C VAL A 187 -17.37 1.08 2.89
N PHE A 188 -16.21 0.47 2.86
CA PHE A 188 -15.87 -0.55 1.87
C PHE A 188 -16.43 -1.93 2.19
N CYS A 189 -16.55 -2.29 3.46
CA CYS A 189 -17.22 -3.52 3.85
C CYS A 189 -18.71 -3.53 3.42
N ARG A 190 -19.36 -2.36 3.43
CA ARG A 190 -20.76 -2.23 2.96
C ARG A 190 -20.92 -2.62 1.48
N SER A 191 -19.95 -2.31 0.60
CA SER A 191 -20.05 -2.74 -0.80
C SER A 191 -19.91 -4.25 -0.93
N LEU A 192 -19.01 -4.88 -0.21
CA LEU A 192 -18.82 -6.35 -0.26
C LEU A 192 -19.99 -7.13 0.35
N GLN A 193 -20.78 -6.53 1.25
CA GLN A 193 -22.02 -7.12 1.74
C GLN A 193 -23.16 -7.14 0.68
N ARG A 194 -23.06 -6.28 -0.33
CA ARG A 194 -24.05 -6.14 -1.41
C ARG A 194 -23.63 -6.86 -2.69
N ILE A 195 -22.32 -6.85 -2.97
CA ILE A 195 -21.73 -7.46 -4.16
C ILE A 195 -21.23 -8.85 -3.78
N VAL A 196 -22.07 -9.85 -3.99
CA VAL A 196 -21.73 -11.24 -3.72
C VAL A 196 -21.81 -12.03 -5.02
N THR A 197 -20.68 -12.57 -5.46
CA THR A 197 -20.56 -13.34 -6.69
C THR A 197 -20.10 -14.77 -6.39
N PHE A 198 -20.28 -15.66 -7.36
CA PHE A 198 -19.92 -17.07 -7.19
C PHE A 198 -18.41 -17.26 -6.98
N TYR A 199 -17.59 -16.52 -7.72
CA TYR A 199 -16.13 -16.48 -7.58
C TYR A 199 -15.68 -15.12 -7.02
N CYS A 200 -14.67 -15.12 -6.16
CA CYS A 200 -14.04 -13.91 -5.64
C CYS A 200 -12.52 -14.05 -5.71
N LEU A 201 -11.84 -12.98 -6.12
CA LEU A 201 -10.38 -12.91 -6.16
C LEU A 201 -9.90 -11.61 -5.51
N GLY A 202 -9.11 -11.72 -4.46
CA GLY A 202 -8.42 -10.58 -3.89
C GLY A 202 -6.93 -10.57 -4.30
N LEU A 203 -6.44 -9.43 -4.74
CA LEU A 203 -5.05 -9.21 -5.13
C LEU A 203 -4.40 -8.24 -4.16
N SER A 204 -3.22 -8.55 -3.65
CA SER A 204 -2.41 -7.61 -2.87
C SER A 204 -0.93 -7.98 -2.93
N ALA A 205 -0.07 -7.00 -2.70
CA ALA A 205 1.36 -7.24 -2.49
C ALA A 205 1.69 -7.63 -1.06
N THR A 206 0.83 -7.26 -0.11
CA THR A 206 0.96 -7.55 1.33
C THR A 206 -0.42 -7.80 1.91
N MET A 207 -0.56 -8.88 2.65
CA MET A 207 -1.82 -9.22 3.33
C MET A 207 -1.84 -8.79 4.78
N GLU A 208 -0.68 -8.56 5.39
CA GLU A 208 -0.60 -8.10 6.78
C GLU A 208 -0.89 -6.60 6.90
N ARG A 209 -1.79 -6.27 7.81
CA ARG A 209 -2.16 -4.89 8.17
C ARG A 209 -1.78 -4.62 9.63
N LYS A 210 -1.19 -3.45 9.86
CA LYS A 210 -0.79 -2.99 11.20
C LYS A 210 -1.97 -2.70 12.12
N ASP A 211 -3.16 -2.50 11.58
CA ASP A 211 -4.41 -2.25 12.31
C ASP A 211 -5.18 -3.53 12.68
N GLY A 212 -4.63 -4.72 12.40
CA GLY A 212 -5.25 -6.01 12.71
C GLY A 212 -6.44 -6.39 11.83
N LEU A 213 -6.75 -5.60 10.81
CA LEU A 213 -7.94 -5.81 9.96
C LEU A 213 -7.73 -6.79 8.81
N THR A 214 -6.61 -7.49 8.76
CA THR A 214 -6.32 -8.55 7.77
C THR A 214 -7.44 -9.60 7.71
N ARG A 215 -8.00 -9.97 8.86
CA ARG A 215 -9.09 -10.97 8.92
C ARG A 215 -10.35 -10.52 8.18
N VAL A 216 -10.62 -9.21 8.09
CA VAL A 216 -11.87 -8.68 7.53
C VAL A 216 -12.00 -9.01 6.04
N PHE A 217 -10.98 -8.72 5.25
CA PHE A 217 -11.07 -9.03 3.82
C PHE A 217 -11.02 -10.55 3.54
N LYS A 218 -10.41 -11.36 4.42
CA LYS A 218 -10.49 -12.84 4.34
C LYS A 218 -11.93 -13.33 4.52
N MET A 219 -12.69 -12.73 5.42
CA MET A 219 -14.09 -13.10 5.64
C MET A 219 -14.96 -12.87 4.41
N PHE A 220 -14.64 -11.85 3.59
CA PHE A 220 -15.38 -11.50 2.38
C PHE A 220 -14.86 -12.17 1.11
N LEU A 221 -13.55 -12.34 0.97
CA LEU A 221 -12.90 -12.76 -0.28
C LEU A 221 -12.34 -14.19 -0.24
N GLY A 222 -12.22 -14.79 0.93
CA GLY A 222 -11.71 -16.14 1.13
C GLY A 222 -10.29 -16.19 1.71
N PRO A 223 -9.73 -17.42 1.84
CA PRO A 223 -8.40 -17.63 2.40
C PRO A 223 -7.28 -17.15 1.47
N ILE A 224 -6.07 -17.04 2.01
CA ILE A 224 -4.87 -16.88 1.18
C ILE A 224 -4.60 -18.20 0.48
N VAL A 225 -4.77 -18.22 -0.84
CA VAL A 225 -4.58 -19.41 -1.68
C VAL A 225 -3.15 -19.52 -2.16
N TYR A 226 -2.51 -18.37 -2.37
CA TYR A 226 -1.12 -18.30 -2.77
C TYR A 226 -0.46 -17.09 -2.10
N SER A 227 0.73 -17.32 -1.55
CA SER A 227 1.57 -16.26 -0.99
C SER A 227 3.00 -16.48 -1.49
N GLU A 228 3.54 -15.46 -2.13
CA GLU A 228 4.92 -15.42 -2.57
C GLU A 228 5.68 -14.39 -1.74
N GLN A 229 6.66 -14.86 -0.99
CA GLN A 229 7.66 -13.96 -0.43
C GLN A 229 8.72 -13.70 -1.49
N ARG A 230 9.10 -12.46 -1.66
CA ARG A 230 10.15 -12.10 -2.60
C ARG A 230 11.45 -12.75 -2.15
N GLU A 231 11.97 -13.67 -2.94
CA GLU A 231 13.37 -14.09 -2.83
C GLU A 231 14.23 -12.89 -3.25
N ASN A 232 14.93 -12.31 -2.28
CA ASN A 232 15.69 -11.08 -2.48
C ASN A 232 17.12 -11.43 -2.97
N ASP A 233 17.21 -11.80 -4.23
CA ASP A 233 18.51 -11.97 -4.93
C ASP A 233 18.92 -10.70 -5.70
N ASP A 234 18.16 -9.62 -5.59
CA ASP A 234 18.49 -8.37 -6.26
C ASP A 234 19.62 -7.66 -5.52
N PRO A 235 20.68 -7.24 -6.22
CA PRO A 235 21.86 -6.61 -5.61
C PRO A 235 21.59 -5.14 -5.23
N VAL A 236 20.51 -4.89 -4.47
CA VAL A 236 20.15 -3.53 -4.08
C VAL A 236 21.18 -2.96 -3.11
N VAL A 237 21.68 -1.78 -3.43
CA VAL A 237 22.50 -0.98 -2.52
C VAL A 237 21.63 0.08 -1.86
N VAL A 238 21.72 0.19 -0.54
CA VAL A 238 21.08 1.25 0.24
C VAL A 238 22.15 2.16 0.81
N LYS A 239 22.14 3.43 0.42
CA LYS A 239 22.97 4.48 1.01
C LYS A 239 22.12 5.28 2.01
N GLY A 240 22.31 5.00 3.31
CA GLY A 240 21.72 5.81 4.38
C GLY A 240 22.60 7.04 4.62
N LEU A 241 22.10 8.23 4.32
CA LEU A 241 22.86 9.47 4.43
C LEU A 241 22.28 10.33 5.54
N GLN A 242 22.95 10.35 6.69
CA GLN A 242 22.51 11.14 7.83
C GLN A 242 22.90 12.60 7.63
N PHE A 243 21.91 13.48 7.57
CA PHE A 243 22.13 14.92 7.57
C PHE A 243 22.49 15.39 8.97
N VAL A 244 23.68 15.93 9.11
CA VAL A 244 24.25 16.42 10.38
C VAL A 244 24.60 17.89 10.19
N ILE A 245 24.12 18.72 11.10
CA ILE A 245 24.41 20.16 11.13
C ILE A 245 24.43 20.64 12.58
N ASP A 246 25.36 21.55 12.85
CA ASP A 246 25.45 22.29 14.11
C ASP A 246 24.59 23.55 14.02
N ASP A 247 23.28 23.37 14.27
CA ASP A 247 22.26 24.44 14.20
C ASP A 247 21.17 24.09 15.23
N ASP A 248 21.16 24.83 16.34
CA ASP A 248 20.24 24.58 17.45
C ASP A 248 18.78 24.68 17.02
N GLU A 249 18.44 25.67 16.19
CA GLU A 249 17.07 25.84 15.68
C GLU A 249 16.63 24.63 14.85
N PHE A 250 17.49 24.09 13.98
CA PHE A 250 17.20 22.90 13.21
C PHE A 250 17.06 21.66 14.10
N ASN A 251 17.94 21.48 15.07
CA ASN A 251 18.01 20.30 15.93
C ASN A 251 16.93 20.29 17.03
N GLU A 252 16.28 21.42 17.33
CA GLU A 252 15.20 21.52 18.31
C GLU A 252 14.01 20.67 17.90
N ILE A 253 13.46 19.90 18.86
CA ILE A 253 12.23 19.12 18.69
C ILE A 253 11.02 19.95 19.05
N VAL A 254 10.09 20.09 18.12
CA VAL A 254 8.79 20.74 18.35
C VAL A 254 7.83 19.73 18.95
N TYR A 255 7.23 20.06 20.10
CA TYR A 255 6.26 19.23 20.79
C TYR A 255 4.83 19.73 20.60
N ASP A 256 3.88 18.80 20.60
CA ASP A 256 2.45 19.11 20.68
C ASP A 256 2.03 19.47 22.11
N TYR A 257 0.76 19.87 22.28
CA TYR A 257 0.21 20.25 23.61
C TYR A 257 0.18 19.10 24.62
N ARG A 258 0.49 17.87 24.22
CA ARG A 258 0.56 16.66 25.06
C ARG A 258 1.99 16.25 25.38
N GLY A 259 2.97 17.01 24.92
CA GLY A 259 4.39 16.70 25.12
C GLY A 259 4.93 15.63 24.16
N ASN A 260 4.20 15.25 23.10
CA ASN A 260 4.71 14.37 22.07
C ASN A 260 5.34 15.18 20.93
N PRO A 261 6.38 14.65 20.25
CA PRO A 261 6.92 15.30 19.05
C PRO A 261 5.83 15.56 18.01
N ALA A 262 5.65 16.82 17.60
CA ALA A 262 4.66 17.25 16.62
C ALA A 262 5.10 16.82 15.21
N TYR A 263 4.84 15.59 14.83
CA TYR A 263 5.39 14.95 13.62
C TYR A 263 5.20 15.77 12.35
N SER A 264 4.00 16.26 12.07
CA SER A 264 3.71 17.06 10.87
C SER A 264 4.49 18.38 10.84
N THR A 265 4.61 19.04 11.99
CA THR A 265 5.39 20.27 12.15
C THR A 265 6.87 20.01 11.94
N MET A 266 7.38 18.91 12.51
CA MET A 266 8.76 18.47 12.30
C MET A 266 9.06 18.18 10.83
N ILE A 267 8.17 17.47 10.11
CA ILE A 267 8.32 17.24 8.66
C ILE A 267 8.35 18.56 7.88
N THR A 268 7.47 19.52 8.24
CA THR A 268 7.47 20.84 7.59
C THR A 268 8.79 21.57 7.84
N LYS A 269 9.31 21.54 9.08
CA LYS A 269 10.61 22.10 9.44
C LYS A 269 11.75 21.52 8.60
N LEU A 270 11.84 20.18 8.47
CA LEU A 270 12.82 19.52 7.61
C LEU A 270 12.73 19.98 6.15
N CYS A 271 11.50 20.08 5.64
CA CYS A 271 11.26 20.45 4.23
C CYS A 271 11.56 21.91 3.93
N SER A 272 11.49 22.80 4.90
CA SER A 272 11.78 24.24 4.74
C SER A 272 13.24 24.61 5.01
N TYR A 273 14.05 23.67 5.50
CA TYR A 273 15.44 23.95 5.83
C TYR A 273 16.37 23.87 4.60
N ASN A 274 16.79 25.01 4.10
CA ASN A 274 17.51 25.13 2.84
C ASN A 274 18.81 24.32 2.76
N ARG A 275 19.62 24.32 3.82
CA ARG A 275 20.90 23.57 3.83
C ARG A 275 20.70 22.05 3.66
N ARG A 276 19.60 21.54 4.20
CA ARG A 276 19.24 20.14 4.01
C ARG A 276 18.77 19.86 2.57
N SER A 277 17.96 20.75 2.02
CA SER A 277 17.52 20.65 0.63
C SER A 277 18.68 20.74 -0.35
N GLU A 278 19.64 21.63 -0.09
CA GLU A 278 20.88 21.73 -0.84
C GLU A 278 21.75 20.47 -0.75
N PHE A 279 21.84 19.85 0.42
CA PHE A 279 22.51 18.56 0.56
C PHE A 279 21.87 17.49 -0.33
N ILE A 280 20.53 17.44 -0.40
CA ILE A 280 19.83 16.49 -1.29
C ILE A 280 20.21 16.75 -2.75
N VAL A 281 20.19 18.03 -3.19
CA VAL A 281 20.57 18.41 -4.57
C VAL A 281 22.02 18.02 -4.85
N HIS A 282 22.93 18.25 -3.91
CA HIS A 282 24.33 17.85 -4.02
C HIS A 282 24.48 16.32 -4.18
N VAL A 283 23.76 15.54 -3.39
CA VAL A 283 23.76 14.07 -3.52
C VAL A 283 23.27 13.63 -4.89
N LEU A 284 22.21 14.25 -5.42
CA LEU A 284 21.70 13.96 -6.77
C LEU A 284 22.75 14.25 -7.85
N GLU A 285 23.42 15.38 -7.76
CA GLU A 285 24.49 15.75 -8.68
C GLU A 285 25.65 14.75 -8.68
N GLN A 286 26.10 14.33 -7.49
CA GLN A 286 27.18 13.35 -7.36
C GLN A 286 26.77 11.96 -7.88
N GLU A 287 25.56 11.52 -7.58
CA GLU A 287 25.11 10.21 -8.05
C GLU A 287 24.87 10.19 -9.56
N LEU A 288 24.39 11.28 -10.17
CA LEU A 288 24.29 11.42 -11.63
C LEU A 288 25.66 11.42 -12.32
N LYS A 289 26.69 12.00 -11.68
CA LYS A 289 28.09 11.93 -12.17
C LYS A 289 28.63 10.51 -12.09
N LYS A 290 28.34 9.77 -11.00
CA LYS A 290 28.78 8.38 -10.81
C LYS A 290 28.12 7.41 -11.80
N ASN A 291 26.85 7.61 -12.09
CA ASN A 291 26.09 6.79 -13.05
C ASN A 291 25.13 7.66 -13.89
N PRO A 292 25.59 8.17 -15.05
CA PRO A 292 24.74 8.96 -15.92
C PRO A 292 23.57 8.19 -16.55
N ALA A 293 23.58 6.85 -16.54
CA ALA A 293 22.53 6.04 -17.15
C ALA A 293 21.28 5.91 -16.26
N GLN A 294 21.40 6.15 -14.94
CA GLN A 294 20.30 5.96 -13.99
C GLN A 294 19.12 6.90 -14.22
N GLN A 295 17.91 6.43 -13.94
CA GLN A 295 16.73 7.25 -13.77
C GLN A 295 16.38 7.30 -12.28
N ILE A 296 16.16 8.50 -11.76
CA ILE A 296 16.03 8.77 -10.32
C ILE A 296 14.60 9.20 -10.00
N MET A 297 14.00 8.61 -8.96
CA MET A 297 12.78 9.11 -8.36
C MET A 297 13.04 9.64 -6.96
N ILE A 298 12.57 10.85 -6.70
CA ILE A 298 12.67 11.51 -5.39
C ILE A 298 11.31 11.53 -4.73
N LEU A 299 11.22 11.01 -3.51
CA LEU A 299 9.98 10.91 -2.75
C LEU A 299 9.98 11.84 -1.54
N ALA A 300 8.92 12.64 -1.41
CA ALA A 300 8.70 13.47 -0.23
C ALA A 300 7.21 13.53 0.16
N HIS A 301 6.95 13.92 1.42
CA HIS A 301 5.60 14.19 1.93
C HIS A 301 5.09 15.57 1.50
N ASN A 302 5.98 16.54 1.37
CA ASN A 302 5.65 17.96 1.19
C ASN A 302 5.92 18.40 -0.24
N LYS A 303 4.89 19.00 -0.87
CA LYS A 303 5.00 19.53 -2.24
C LYS A 303 6.01 20.68 -2.33
N ASN A 304 6.17 21.51 -1.30
CA ASN A 304 7.11 22.63 -1.33
C ASN A 304 8.55 22.14 -1.48
N LEU A 305 8.94 21.06 -0.77
CA LEU A 305 10.26 20.45 -0.96
C LEU A 305 10.41 19.91 -2.39
N LEU A 306 9.37 19.25 -2.93
CA LEU A 306 9.41 18.76 -4.31
C LEU A 306 9.55 19.89 -5.32
N THR A 307 8.85 21.01 -5.10
CA THR A 307 8.99 22.21 -5.94
C THR A 307 10.42 22.78 -5.86
N TYR A 308 10.96 22.92 -4.65
CA TYR A 308 12.33 23.38 -4.47
C TYR A 308 13.34 22.50 -5.22
N LEU A 309 13.24 21.17 -5.04
CA LEU A 309 14.15 20.23 -5.70
C LEU A 309 14.00 20.26 -7.23
N HIS A 310 12.76 20.30 -7.73
CA HIS A 310 12.49 20.45 -9.15
C HIS A 310 13.16 21.68 -9.73
N ASP A 311 12.91 22.85 -9.12
CA ASP A 311 13.41 24.13 -9.61
C ASP A 311 14.93 24.21 -9.50
N ALA A 312 15.53 23.69 -8.44
CA ALA A 312 16.98 23.62 -8.29
C ALA A 312 17.64 22.73 -9.35
N ILE A 313 17.04 21.56 -9.65
CA ILE A 313 17.52 20.64 -10.69
C ILE A 313 17.42 21.29 -12.08
N ALA A 314 16.28 21.92 -12.39
CA ALA A 314 16.04 22.59 -13.66
C ALA A 314 16.96 23.79 -13.84
N HIS A 315 17.06 24.69 -12.84
CA HIS A 315 17.90 25.87 -12.88
C HIS A 315 19.39 25.56 -13.03
N ARG A 316 19.86 24.51 -12.35
CA ARG A 316 21.28 24.07 -12.45
C ARG A 316 21.53 23.18 -13.67
N GLN A 317 20.50 22.90 -14.47
CA GLN A 317 20.60 22.05 -15.66
C GLN A 317 21.22 20.67 -15.39
N LEU A 318 20.92 20.10 -14.21
CA LEU A 318 21.48 18.80 -13.81
C LEU A 318 20.96 17.66 -14.68
N ALA A 319 19.66 17.66 -14.96
CA ALA A 319 18.99 16.69 -15.82
C ALA A 319 17.56 17.15 -16.17
N SER A 320 16.88 16.45 -17.09
CA SER A 320 15.45 16.61 -17.28
C SER A 320 14.69 16.19 -16.01
N VAL A 321 13.75 17.02 -15.57
CA VAL A 321 12.98 16.80 -14.34
C VAL A 321 11.50 16.97 -14.57
N GLY A 322 10.68 16.09 -14.00
CA GLY A 322 9.23 16.12 -14.10
C GLY A 322 8.54 15.85 -12.77
N TYR A 323 7.32 16.40 -12.61
CA TYR A 323 6.49 16.16 -11.44
C TYR A 323 5.67 14.87 -11.57
N TYR A 324 5.50 14.17 -10.48
CA TYR A 324 4.58 13.03 -10.37
C TYR A 324 3.76 13.15 -9.07
N VAL A 325 2.79 14.05 -9.10
CA VAL A 325 2.01 14.44 -7.91
C VAL A 325 0.52 14.33 -8.19
N GLY A 326 -0.27 14.20 -7.12
CA GLY A 326 -1.73 14.08 -7.25
C GLY A 326 -2.36 15.33 -7.90
N GLY A 327 -3.34 15.09 -8.76
CA GLY A 327 -4.07 16.13 -9.50
C GLY A 327 -3.54 16.43 -10.92
N MET A 328 -2.44 15.82 -11.34
CA MET A 328 -1.92 15.92 -12.69
C MET A 328 -2.74 15.10 -13.68
N LYS A 329 -2.82 15.57 -14.92
CA LYS A 329 -3.44 14.82 -16.03
C LYS A 329 -2.54 13.66 -16.47
N GLU A 330 -3.14 12.60 -16.97
CA GLU A 330 -2.42 11.40 -17.40
C GLU A 330 -1.32 11.69 -18.44
N ALA A 331 -1.61 12.58 -19.40
CA ALA A 331 -0.61 12.99 -20.39
C ALA A 331 0.61 13.70 -19.78
N GLU A 332 0.43 14.44 -18.67
CA GLU A 332 1.52 15.12 -17.96
C GLU A 332 2.35 14.09 -17.16
N LEU A 333 1.67 13.13 -16.54
CA LEU A 333 2.33 12.03 -15.84
C LEU A 333 3.21 11.21 -16.79
N LYS A 334 2.69 10.83 -17.98
CA LYS A 334 3.45 10.10 -19.01
C LYS A 334 4.68 10.86 -19.50
N ARG A 335 4.59 12.19 -19.68
CA ARG A 335 5.77 13.02 -20.01
C ARG A 335 6.80 13.03 -18.89
N SER A 336 6.34 13.06 -17.63
CA SER A 336 7.24 13.04 -16.47
C SER A 336 7.95 11.69 -16.32
N GLU A 337 7.35 10.60 -16.76
CA GLU A 337 7.95 9.26 -16.75
C GLU A 337 9.18 9.15 -17.68
N GLU A 338 9.26 10.00 -18.71
CA GLU A 338 10.40 10.07 -19.64
C GLU A 338 11.56 10.92 -19.09
N CYS A 339 11.32 11.70 -18.03
CA CYS A 339 12.36 12.55 -17.44
C CYS A 339 13.41 11.71 -16.69
N LYS A 340 14.63 12.22 -16.66
CA LYS A 340 15.76 11.61 -15.96
C LYS A 340 15.57 11.60 -14.44
N ILE A 341 14.96 12.68 -13.92
CA ILE A 341 14.60 12.81 -12.51
C ILE A 341 13.10 13.04 -12.41
N ILE A 342 12.46 12.30 -11.51
CA ILE A 342 11.03 12.40 -11.25
C ILE A 342 10.85 12.79 -9.79
N VAL A 343 10.19 13.91 -9.52
CA VAL A 343 9.85 14.34 -8.16
C VAL A 343 8.40 13.94 -7.85
N ALA A 344 8.20 13.10 -6.85
CA ALA A 344 6.92 12.46 -6.58
C ALA A 344 6.54 12.51 -5.10
N THR A 345 5.24 12.50 -4.82
CA THR A 345 4.75 12.23 -3.47
C THR A 345 4.74 10.74 -3.18
N TYR A 346 4.95 10.35 -1.91
CA TYR A 346 4.87 8.95 -1.51
C TYR A 346 3.56 8.25 -1.90
N ALA A 347 2.44 8.98 -1.85
CA ALA A 347 1.14 8.44 -2.24
C ALA A 347 1.09 8.05 -3.72
N MET A 348 1.61 8.91 -4.60
CA MET A 348 1.65 8.65 -6.04
C MET A 348 2.64 7.53 -6.40
N ALA A 349 3.80 7.52 -5.76
CA ALA A 349 4.80 6.47 -5.99
C ALA A 349 4.32 5.08 -5.53
N ALA A 350 3.61 5.00 -4.39
CA ALA A 350 3.11 3.73 -3.88
C ALA A 350 2.08 3.08 -4.81
N GLU A 351 1.32 3.83 -5.58
CA GLU A 351 0.09 3.37 -6.20
C GLU A 351 0.07 3.41 -7.74
N ALA A 352 0.75 4.37 -8.36
CA ALA A 352 0.51 4.73 -9.77
C ALA A 352 1.60 4.33 -10.77
N LEU A 353 2.81 4.04 -10.32
CA LEU A 353 4.00 4.00 -11.17
C LEU A 353 4.26 2.64 -11.83
N ASP A 354 4.41 2.64 -13.17
CA ASP A 354 4.92 1.51 -13.96
C ASP A 354 6.13 1.93 -14.83
N ILE A 355 7.13 2.56 -14.21
CA ILE A 355 8.34 3.01 -14.92
C ILE A 355 9.38 1.90 -14.87
N LYS A 356 9.63 1.27 -16.01
CA LYS A 356 10.57 0.14 -16.14
C LYS A 356 12.03 0.56 -16.09
N THR A 357 12.33 1.80 -16.42
CA THR A 357 13.68 2.38 -16.47
C THR A 357 14.17 2.93 -15.14
N LEU A 358 13.33 2.94 -14.12
CA LEU A 358 13.63 3.49 -12.80
C LEU A 358 14.62 2.60 -12.05
N THR A 359 15.84 3.11 -11.82
CA THR A 359 16.94 2.40 -11.16
C THR A 359 17.25 2.90 -9.76
N THR A 360 16.92 4.17 -9.47
CA THR A 360 17.33 4.83 -8.22
C THR A 360 16.14 5.50 -7.53
N LEU A 361 16.02 5.27 -6.24
CA LEU A 361 15.02 5.86 -5.37
C LEU A 361 15.68 6.74 -4.30
N VAL A 362 15.22 7.97 -4.16
CA VAL A 362 15.66 8.89 -3.10
C VAL A 362 14.50 9.15 -2.14
N LEU A 363 14.65 8.75 -0.90
CA LEU A 363 13.72 9.05 0.18
C LEU A 363 14.11 10.39 0.80
N ALA A 364 13.55 11.48 0.29
CA ALA A 364 13.91 12.84 0.70
C ALA A 364 13.31 13.26 2.04
N THR A 365 12.27 12.57 2.54
CA THR A 365 11.68 12.80 3.85
C THR A 365 11.43 11.49 4.59
N PRO A 366 11.47 11.48 5.93
CA PRO A 366 11.29 10.28 6.74
C PRO A 366 9.93 9.63 6.52
N LYS A 367 9.92 8.33 6.24
CA LYS A 367 8.72 7.48 6.16
C LYS A 367 9.04 6.08 6.68
N THR A 368 8.13 5.48 7.44
CA THR A 368 8.37 4.15 8.02
C THR A 368 8.08 3.04 7.02
N ASP A 369 6.97 3.12 6.28
CA ASP A 369 6.55 2.10 5.32
C ASP A 369 7.00 2.48 3.91
N ILE A 370 7.97 1.73 3.39
CA ILE A 370 8.62 1.99 2.11
C ILE A 370 8.61 0.78 1.17
N VAL A 371 8.01 -0.35 1.61
CA VAL A 371 8.03 -1.61 0.86
C VAL A 371 7.52 -1.43 -0.57
N GLN A 372 6.38 -0.74 -0.72
CA GLN A 372 5.82 -0.47 -2.04
C GLN A 372 6.68 0.47 -2.87
N ALA A 373 7.24 1.51 -2.25
CA ALA A 373 8.10 2.48 -2.94
C ALA A 373 9.39 1.81 -3.45
N VAL A 374 10.08 1.04 -2.61
CA VAL A 374 11.29 0.30 -3.00
C VAL A 374 10.97 -0.76 -4.07
N GLY A 375 9.82 -1.42 -3.96
CA GLY A 375 9.36 -2.37 -4.97
C GLY A 375 9.25 -1.79 -6.40
N ARG A 376 9.22 -0.46 -6.55
CA ARG A 376 9.11 0.19 -7.86
C ARG A 376 10.42 0.14 -8.66
N ILE A 377 11.58 0.32 -8.03
CA ILE A 377 12.88 0.19 -8.72
C ILE A 377 13.26 -1.26 -9.02
N LEU A 378 12.47 -2.21 -8.52
CA LEU A 378 12.73 -3.64 -8.66
C LEU A 378 11.74 -4.33 -9.62
N ARG A 379 10.99 -3.57 -10.42
CA ARG A 379 10.05 -4.12 -11.42
C ARG A 379 10.74 -4.85 -12.55
N VAL A 380 11.92 -4.36 -12.92
CA VAL A 380 12.83 -4.99 -13.88
C VAL A 380 14.14 -5.22 -13.17
N LYS A 381 14.84 -6.31 -13.51
CA LYS A 381 16.17 -6.58 -12.97
C LYS A 381 17.15 -5.56 -13.53
N HIS A 382 17.72 -4.74 -12.67
CA HIS A 382 18.76 -3.77 -13.01
C HIS A 382 20.11 -4.25 -12.47
N GLU A 383 21.20 -3.84 -13.09
CA GLU A 383 22.55 -4.20 -12.62
C GLU A 383 22.88 -3.53 -11.29
N HIS A 384 22.42 -2.28 -11.09
CA HIS A 384 22.79 -1.46 -9.93
C HIS A 384 21.58 -0.71 -9.36
N PRO A 385 20.56 -1.39 -8.82
CA PRO A 385 19.44 -0.72 -8.16
C PRO A 385 19.93 -0.03 -6.88
N LEU A 386 19.58 1.26 -6.71
CA LEU A 386 20.06 2.10 -5.62
C LEU A 386 18.90 2.72 -4.84
N VAL A 387 18.97 2.66 -3.53
CA VAL A 387 18.12 3.43 -2.62
C VAL A 387 18.99 4.43 -1.86
N ILE A 388 18.67 5.69 -1.93
CA ILE A 388 19.28 6.76 -1.13
C ILE A 388 18.27 7.18 -0.07
N ASP A 389 18.61 6.97 1.18
CA ASP A 389 17.76 7.23 2.32
C ASP A 389 18.33 8.40 3.13
N ILE A 390 17.67 9.57 3.05
CA ILE A 390 18.08 10.76 3.80
C ILE A 390 17.58 10.62 5.23
N ILE A 391 18.50 10.58 6.17
CA ILE A 391 18.26 10.35 7.59
C ILE A 391 18.42 11.68 8.33
N ASP A 392 17.41 12.08 9.09
CA ASP A 392 17.48 13.27 9.95
C ASP A 392 17.85 12.89 11.38
N SER A 393 18.66 13.72 12.04
CA SER A 393 19.29 13.41 13.33
C SER A 393 18.34 13.45 14.55
N HIS A 394 17.08 13.88 14.36
CA HIS A 394 16.09 13.90 15.43
C HIS A 394 15.66 12.47 15.83
N ASP A 395 15.53 12.18 17.11
CA ASP A 395 15.22 10.84 17.64
C ASP A 395 14.01 10.19 16.98
N VAL A 396 12.95 10.96 16.73
CA VAL A 396 11.73 10.46 16.08
C VAL A 396 11.99 9.92 14.67
N PHE A 397 12.95 10.50 13.94
CA PHE A 397 13.30 10.11 12.59
C PHE A 397 14.38 9.03 12.56
N ILE A 398 15.29 9.05 13.52
CA ILE A 398 16.27 7.96 13.74
C ILE A 398 15.53 6.63 14.03
N LYS A 399 14.49 6.64 14.88
CA LYS A 399 13.66 5.46 15.13
C LYS A 399 12.97 4.93 13.86
N GLN A 400 12.59 5.82 12.95
CA GLN A 400 12.04 5.41 11.65
C GLN A 400 13.12 4.81 10.74
N TRP A 401 14.33 5.36 10.74
CA TRP A 401 15.47 4.79 10.03
C TRP A 401 15.77 3.37 10.51
N TYR A 402 15.80 3.10 11.81
CA TYR A 402 16.00 1.75 12.33
C TYR A 402 14.95 0.74 11.82
N LYS A 403 13.69 1.17 11.70
CA LYS A 403 12.64 0.32 11.11
C LYS A 403 12.87 0.06 9.62
N ARG A 404 13.28 1.07 8.85
CA ARG A 404 13.63 0.89 7.44
C ARG A 404 14.87 0.02 7.29
N ARG A 405 15.91 0.24 8.11
CA ARG A 405 17.14 -0.56 8.12
C ARG A 405 16.83 -2.04 8.38
N LYS A 406 15.91 -2.35 9.31
CA LYS A 406 15.47 -3.73 9.57
C LYS A 406 14.80 -4.34 8.32
N TYR A 407 13.98 -3.58 7.62
CA TYR A 407 13.37 -4.01 6.35
C TYR A 407 14.45 -4.25 5.28
N TYR A 408 15.41 -3.35 5.10
CA TYR A 408 16.49 -3.52 4.14
C TYR A 408 17.33 -4.76 4.46
N ALA A 409 17.64 -4.99 5.73
CA ALA A 409 18.35 -6.18 6.18
C ALA A 409 17.59 -7.48 5.91
N SER A 410 16.29 -7.53 6.22
CA SER A 410 15.44 -8.69 5.93
C SER A 410 15.27 -8.94 4.43
N SER A 411 15.48 -7.92 3.61
CA SER A 411 15.47 -7.97 2.16
C SER A 411 16.83 -8.30 1.54
N ASN A 412 17.84 -8.66 2.32
CA ASN A 412 19.21 -8.95 1.88
C ASN A 412 19.90 -7.79 1.10
N TYR A 413 19.49 -6.55 1.35
CA TYR A 413 20.10 -5.40 0.69
C TYR A 413 21.46 -5.05 1.32
N LYS A 414 22.41 -4.58 0.50
CA LYS A 414 23.69 -4.06 0.99
C LYS A 414 23.47 -2.67 1.57
N ILE A 415 23.63 -2.53 2.89
CA ILE A 415 23.42 -1.26 3.59
C ILE A 415 24.74 -0.58 3.87
N MET A 416 24.85 0.66 3.41
CA MET A 416 25.99 1.55 3.59
C MET A 416 25.49 2.83 4.25
N GLN A 417 26.08 3.25 5.35
CA GLN A 417 25.70 4.48 6.05
C GLN A 417 26.84 5.47 6.09
N SER A 418 26.53 6.74 5.80
CA SER A 418 27.46 7.86 5.92
C SER A 418 26.76 9.08 6.54
N THR A 419 27.47 10.16 6.74
CA THR A 419 26.93 11.45 7.15
C THR A 419 27.13 12.49 6.06
N SER A 420 26.38 13.60 6.11
CA SER A 420 26.59 14.73 5.19
C SER A 420 28.01 15.28 5.21
N LEU A 421 28.74 15.13 6.33
CA LEU A 421 30.11 15.59 6.49
C LEU A 421 31.16 14.64 5.86
N LYS A 422 30.78 13.37 5.64
CA LYS A 422 31.67 12.30 5.15
C LYS A 422 31.34 11.82 3.75
N TYR A 423 30.19 12.23 3.22
CA TYR A 423 29.67 11.76 1.94
C TYR A 423 30.64 11.98 0.78
N ASP A 424 31.21 13.18 0.68
CA ASP A 424 32.16 13.53 -0.40
C ASP A 424 33.51 12.81 -0.31
N LYS A 425 33.83 12.23 0.86
CA LYS A 425 35.01 11.42 1.09
C LYS A 425 34.81 9.94 0.79
N ASP A 426 33.60 9.54 0.35
CA ASP A 426 33.18 8.16 0.15
C ASP A 426 33.39 7.28 1.42
N GLU A 427 33.33 7.88 2.61
CA GLU A 427 33.44 7.18 3.89
C GLU A 427 32.12 6.57 4.31
N TYR A 428 31.98 5.25 4.21
CA TYR A 428 30.79 4.53 4.57
C TYR A 428 31.03 3.46 5.62
N ARG A 429 30.13 3.35 6.60
CA ARG A 429 30.00 2.16 7.44
C ARG A 429 29.12 1.15 6.70
N VAL A 430 29.63 -0.05 6.44
CA VAL A 430 28.87 -1.14 5.80
C VAL A 430 28.29 -2.04 6.88
N PHE A 431 26.98 -2.35 6.77
CA PHE A 431 26.30 -3.29 7.65
C PHE A 431 26.20 -4.66 6.97
N ASP A 432 26.86 -5.68 7.53
CA ASP A 432 26.83 -7.06 7.03
C ASP A 432 26.01 -7.95 7.97
N TYR A 433 24.73 -8.15 7.63
CA TYR A 433 23.82 -8.96 8.43
C TYR A 433 23.95 -10.47 8.23
N LYS A 434 24.72 -10.95 7.25
CA LYS A 434 24.95 -12.40 7.02
C LYS A 434 25.81 -13.04 8.10
N LYS A 435 26.54 -12.27 8.91
CA LYS A 435 27.40 -12.78 9.99
C LYS A 435 26.73 -12.90 11.35
N THR A 436 25.52 -12.36 11.54
CA THR A 436 24.90 -12.27 12.88
C THR A 436 24.03 -13.48 13.26
N THR A 437 23.84 -14.45 12.38
CA THR A 437 23.11 -15.70 12.72
C THR A 437 23.96 -16.76 13.40
N SER A 438 25.26 -16.58 13.55
CA SER A 438 26.19 -17.54 14.19
C SER A 438 27.01 -17.00 15.36
N ALA A 439 26.84 -15.74 15.76
CA ALA A 439 27.47 -15.19 16.94
C ALA A 439 26.42 -14.49 17.80
N LYS A 440 26.35 -14.84 19.09
CA LYS A 440 25.53 -14.17 20.10
C LYS A 440 25.64 -12.65 19.93
N ALA A 441 24.47 -11.99 19.83
CA ALA A 441 24.38 -10.54 19.86
C ALA A 441 25.22 -9.98 21.00
N THR A 442 26.20 -9.16 20.68
CA THR A 442 26.87 -8.35 21.66
C THR A 442 25.95 -7.19 22.01
N ALA A 443 25.80 -6.95 23.31
CA ALA A 443 24.81 -6.13 23.98
C ALA A 443 24.89 -4.61 23.71
N GLU A 444 25.26 -4.17 22.51
CA GLU A 444 25.28 -2.75 22.15
C GLU A 444 24.20 -2.33 21.13
N ASP A 445 23.48 -3.30 20.53
CA ASP A 445 22.41 -3.04 19.56
C ASP A 445 20.98 -3.27 20.13
N ASP A 446 20.84 -3.69 21.41
CA ASP A 446 19.57 -4.09 22.03
C ASP A 446 19.02 -3.09 23.08
N GLU A 447 19.60 -1.90 23.25
CA GLU A 447 19.04 -0.92 24.20
C GLU A 447 17.78 -0.16 23.75
N ASP A 448 17.21 -0.47 22.58
CA ASP A 448 15.98 0.18 22.08
C ASP A 448 14.84 -0.83 21.79
N SER A 449 14.78 -1.96 22.48
CA SER A 449 13.60 -2.83 22.49
C SER A 449 12.70 -2.51 23.66
N ASP A 450 11.64 -1.73 23.37
CA ASP A 450 10.33 -1.84 24.00
C ASP A 450 10.27 -1.93 25.54
N SER A 451 10.54 -0.81 26.23
CA SER A 451 10.11 -0.64 27.63
C SER A 451 8.91 0.30 27.71
N SER A 452 7.72 -0.21 27.44
CA SER A 452 6.46 0.36 27.92
C SER A 452 5.50 -0.78 28.30
N GLU A 453 5.97 -1.71 29.14
CA GLU A 453 5.07 -2.44 30.02
C GLU A 453 4.91 -1.62 31.30
N ALA A 454 3.65 -1.36 31.62
CA ALA A 454 3.24 -0.60 32.78
C ALA A 454 3.63 -1.33 34.07
N GLU A 455 4.50 -0.77 34.89
CA GLU A 455 4.60 -1.16 36.30
C GLU A 455 3.38 -0.65 37.05
N ASP A 456 2.59 -1.59 37.52
CA ASP A 456 1.57 -1.42 38.56
C ASP A 456 2.24 -0.99 39.88
N THR A 457 2.27 0.31 40.15
CA THR A 457 2.51 0.81 41.51
C THR A 457 1.20 1.22 42.16
N LYS A 458 0.74 0.37 43.08
CA LYS A 458 -0.32 0.68 44.02
C LYS A 458 0.04 1.92 44.86
N GLY A 459 -0.65 3.02 44.65
CA GLY A 459 -0.68 4.19 45.51
C GLY A 459 -2.11 4.46 46.00
N PRO A 460 -2.34 5.11 47.13
CA PRO A 460 -3.55 4.97 47.92
C PRO A 460 -4.78 5.72 47.40
N ALA A 461 -5.94 5.12 47.66
CA ALA A 461 -7.28 5.51 47.27
C ALA A 461 -7.61 7.01 47.53
N ALA A 462 -7.91 7.75 46.46
CA ALA A 462 -8.55 9.05 46.53
C ALA A 462 -10.04 8.92 46.15
N LYS A 463 -10.89 9.54 46.95
CA LYS A 463 -12.35 9.49 46.99
C LYS A 463 -12.96 10.04 45.68
N LYS A 464 -13.91 9.27 45.09
CA LYS A 464 -14.77 9.71 43.97
C LYS A 464 -15.68 10.87 44.39
N PRO A 465 -15.84 11.94 43.58
CA PRO A 465 -16.95 12.87 43.74
C PRO A 465 -18.24 12.28 43.12
N LYS A 466 -19.34 12.37 43.88
CA LYS A 466 -20.68 12.03 43.42
C LYS A 466 -21.16 13.10 42.44
N PHE A 467 -21.50 12.69 41.22
CA PHE A 467 -22.25 13.54 40.30
C PHE A 467 -23.74 13.24 40.42
N THR A 468 -24.50 14.29 40.71
CA THR A 468 -25.97 14.33 40.86
C THR A 468 -26.62 14.19 39.49
N GLN A 469 -27.63 13.32 39.40
CA GLN A 469 -28.48 13.14 38.21
C GLN A 469 -29.19 14.46 37.85
N CYS A 470 -29.04 14.88 36.60
CA CYS A 470 -29.93 15.88 35.99
C CYS A 470 -30.88 15.15 35.02
N MET A 471 -32.14 15.06 35.44
CA MET A 471 -33.21 14.52 34.57
C MET A 471 -33.74 15.63 33.68
N LEU A 472 -33.54 15.49 32.37
CA LEU A 472 -34.30 16.26 31.37
C LEU A 472 -35.33 15.34 30.72
N LYS A 473 -36.61 15.60 31.07
CA LYS A 473 -37.78 15.03 30.40
C LYS A 473 -38.01 15.81 29.11
N LEU A 474 -37.90 15.18 27.96
CA LEU A 474 -38.40 15.68 26.70
C LEU A 474 -39.84 15.13 26.49
N LYS A 475 -40.81 16.03 26.43
CA LYS A 475 -42.17 15.77 25.98
C LYS A 475 -42.18 15.66 24.44
N LEU A 476 -42.71 14.57 23.94
CA LEU A 476 -43.20 14.42 22.55
C LEU A 476 -44.50 15.22 22.36
N ASN A 477 -44.54 15.99 21.33
CA ASN A 477 -45.72 16.27 20.54
C ASN A 477 -45.45 15.95 19.09
#